data_ef81070e0222388f13244550f66ebeb5
#
_entry.id   ef81070e0222388f13244550f66ebeb5
#
_cell.length_a   1.000
_cell.length_b   1.000
_cell.length_c   1.000
_cell.angle_alpha   90.00
_cell.angle_beta   90.00
_cell.angle_gamma   90.00
#
_symmetry.space_group_name_H-M   'P 1'
#
loop_
_entity.id
_entity.type
_entity.pdbx_description
1 polymer ?
#
loop_
_entity_poly.entity_id
_entity_poly.type
_entity_poly.pdbx_seq_one_letter_code
_entity_poly.pdbx_strand_id
1 'polypeptide(L)'
;KYFNMTGWRLGWLVVPEALVDVIERLAQNLFICASTVSQQAALACFEADSLALYEQRRAEFKARRDYFIPALNELGLTVPVMPDGAFYAWADCSAACARLGLKDSWDFAHAALHQAHVAITPGRDFGSFETAQFVRFSTANSMDELHMAIARLKAWLKP
;
A
#
# COMPACT_ATOMS: atom_id res chain seq x y z
N LYS A 1 3.32 9.97 3.98
CA LYS A 1 2.32 9.00 4.44
C LYS A 1 2.23 8.96 5.96
N TYR A 2 3.33 8.74 6.67
CA TYR A 2 3.36 8.75 8.14
C TYR A 2 2.72 10.03 8.72
N PHE A 3 3.09 11.19 8.19
CA PHE A 3 2.56 12.50 8.60
C PHE A 3 1.16 12.82 8.02
N ASN A 4 0.53 11.90 7.34
CA ASN A 4 -0.78 12.09 6.71
C ASN A 4 -0.88 13.31 5.76
N MET A 5 0.24 13.70 5.17
CA MET A 5 0.39 14.89 4.32
C MET A 5 0.55 14.56 2.82
N THR A 6 0.06 13.42 2.37
CA THR A 6 0.26 12.99 0.97
C THR A 6 -0.27 14.02 -0.03
N GLY A 7 -1.42 14.64 0.23
CA GLY A 7 -2.03 15.67 -0.61
C GLY A 7 -1.29 17.01 -0.59
N TRP A 8 -0.49 17.29 0.44
CA TRP A 8 0.28 18.52 0.57
C TRP A 8 1.53 18.54 -0.30
N ARG A 9 1.85 17.41 -0.95
CA ARG A 9 2.94 17.29 -1.93
C ARG A 9 4.30 17.75 -1.40
N LEU A 10 4.61 17.48 -0.13
CA LEU A 10 5.87 17.79 0.51
C LEU A 10 6.68 16.54 0.79
N GLY A 11 7.98 16.61 0.58
CA GLY A 11 8.98 15.63 0.97
C GLY A 11 10.32 16.30 1.21
N TRP A 12 11.25 15.59 1.81
CA TRP A 12 12.62 16.06 2.02
C TRP A 12 13.61 14.93 1.82
N LEU A 13 14.85 15.31 1.56
CA LEU A 13 15.98 14.40 1.42
C LEU A 13 17.05 14.80 2.45
N VAL A 14 17.61 13.80 3.10
CA VAL A 14 18.85 13.93 3.87
C VAL A 14 19.94 13.25 3.06
N VAL A 15 20.89 14.02 2.58
CA VAL A 15 21.92 13.55 1.63
C VAL A 15 23.33 13.83 2.17
N PRO A 16 24.35 13.08 1.73
CA PRO A 16 25.72 13.43 2.00
C PRO A 16 26.06 14.84 1.48
N GLU A 17 26.90 15.56 2.21
CA GLU A 17 27.26 16.97 1.91
C GLU A 17 27.73 17.14 0.46
N ALA A 18 28.52 16.21 -0.05
CA ALA A 18 29.00 16.25 -1.43
C ALA A 18 27.91 16.23 -2.51
N LEU A 19 26.68 15.85 -2.18
CA LEU A 19 25.53 15.79 -3.11
C LEU A 19 24.60 16.99 -2.98
N VAL A 20 24.75 17.84 -1.98
CA VAL A 20 23.83 18.95 -1.70
C VAL A 20 23.70 19.88 -2.91
N ASP A 21 24.83 20.43 -3.41
CA ASP A 21 24.83 21.38 -4.54
C ASP A 21 24.22 20.77 -5.82
N VAL A 22 24.48 19.50 -6.07
CA VAL A 22 23.94 18.80 -7.25
C VAL A 22 22.45 18.65 -7.14
N ILE A 23 21.95 18.26 -5.97
CA ILE A 23 20.52 18.04 -5.71
C ILE A 23 19.77 19.37 -5.70
N GLU A 24 20.33 20.44 -5.10
CA GLU A 24 19.74 21.78 -5.14
C GLU A 24 19.60 22.27 -6.59
N ARG A 25 20.62 22.10 -7.42
CA ARG A 25 20.59 22.47 -8.83
C ARG A 25 19.54 21.71 -9.61
N LEU A 26 19.40 20.40 -9.36
CA LEU A 26 18.34 19.58 -9.96
C LEU A 26 16.96 20.05 -9.51
N ALA A 27 16.76 20.30 -8.22
CA ALA A 27 15.51 20.76 -7.65
C ALA A 27 15.08 22.10 -8.26
N GLN A 28 15.99 23.08 -8.34
CA GLN A 28 15.73 24.38 -8.96
C GLN A 28 15.23 24.27 -10.39
N ASN A 29 15.76 23.32 -11.17
CA ASN A 29 15.42 23.18 -12.57
C ASN A 29 14.21 22.27 -12.84
N LEU A 30 13.89 21.34 -11.92
CA LEU A 30 12.78 20.41 -12.08
C LEU A 30 11.46 20.95 -11.52
N PHE A 31 11.48 21.63 -10.38
CA PHE A 31 10.24 22.10 -9.72
C PHE A 31 10.39 23.39 -8.90
N ILE A 32 11.57 24.03 -8.91
CA ILE A 32 11.93 25.26 -8.20
C ILE A 32 12.00 25.07 -6.69
N CYS A 33 10.85 24.93 -6.01
CA CYS A 33 10.77 24.66 -4.56
C CYS A 33 9.43 24.03 -4.21
N ALA A 34 9.35 23.43 -3.01
CA ALA A 34 8.09 23.00 -2.45
C ALA A 34 7.22 24.21 -2.04
N SER A 35 5.89 24.00 -2.05
CA SER A 35 4.94 25.05 -1.61
C SER A 35 5.26 25.55 -0.21
N THR A 36 5.40 26.86 -0.03
CA THR A 36 5.65 27.50 1.28
C THR A 36 4.56 27.16 2.29
N VAL A 37 3.29 27.14 1.87
CA VAL A 37 2.16 26.76 2.75
C VAL A 37 2.33 25.34 3.26
N SER A 38 2.74 24.41 2.40
CA SER A 38 3.00 23.01 2.80
C SER A 38 4.17 22.89 3.77
N GLN A 39 5.23 23.69 3.56
CA GLN A 39 6.38 23.71 4.46
C GLN A 39 5.99 24.24 5.85
N GLN A 40 5.23 25.32 5.92
CA GLN A 40 4.74 25.88 7.19
C GLN A 40 3.81 24.91 7.91
N ALA A 41 2.87 24.29 7.21
CA ALA A 41 1.97 23.29 7.78
C ALA A 41 2.73 22.06 8.30
N ALA A 42 3.83 21.67 7.66
CA ALA A 42 4.63 20.52 8.07
C ALA A 42 5.33 20.72 9.43
N LEU A 43 5.55 21.94 9.89
CA LEU A 43 6.14 22.19 11.21
C LEU A 43 5.29 21.59 12.33
N ALA A 44 3.96 21.69 12.22
CA ALA A 44 3.04 21.10 13.17
C ALA A 44 3.10 19.56 13.24
N CYS A 45 3.64 18.90 12.21
CA CYS A 45 3.82 17.44 12.21
C CYS A 45 4.85 16.95 13.24
N PHE A 46 5.73 17.83 13.71
CA PHE A 46 6.79 17.52 14.67
C PHE A 46 6.44 17.88 16.10
N GLU A 47 5.25 18.42 16.34
CA GLU A 47 4.75 18.68 17.68
C GLU A 47 4.44 17.36 18.42
N ALA A 48 4.59 17.35 19.74
CA ALA A 48 4.45 16.15 20.57
C ALA A 48 3.09 15.45 20.38
N ASP A 49 2.01 16.22 20.35
CA ASP A 49 0.64 15.67 20.18
C ASP A 49 0.44 15.06 18.79
N SER A 50 1.01 15.68 17.76
CA SER A 50 0.98 15.16 16.40
C SER A 50 1.75 13.83 16.30
N LEU A 51 2.94 13.78 16.87
CA LEU A 51 3.75 12.54 16.90
C LEU A 51 3.04 11.42 17.66
N ALA A 52 2.43 11.71 18.82
CA ALA A 52 1.65 10.71 19.56
C ALA A 52 0.49 10.14 18.73
N LEU A 53 -0.23 10.99 18.00
CA LEU A 53 -1.30 10.57 17.11
C LEU A 53 -0.78 9.69 15.96
N TYR A 54 0.38 10.00 15.38
CA TYR A 54 0.93 9.19 14.30
C TYR A 54 1.38 7.82 14.80
N GLU A 55 1.94 7.73 16.01
CA GLU A 55 2.30 6.45 16.62
C GLU A 55 1.07 5.59 16.91
N GLN A 56 -0.03 6.17 17.38
CA GLN A 56 -1.29 5.47 17.51
C GLN A 56 -1.76 4.89 16.16
N ARG A 57 -1.77 5.71 15.12
CA ARG A 57 -2.15 5.28 13.77
C ARG A 57 -1.22 4.19 13.22
N ARG A 58 0.08 4.30 13.49
CA ARG A 58 1.05 3.26 13.10
C ARG A 58 0.74 1.92 13.77
N ALA A 59 0.35 1.93 15.04
CA ALA A 59 -0.06 0.74 15.76
C ALA A 59 -1.34 0.12 15.16
N GLU A 60 -2.33 0.96 14.75
CA GLU A 60 -3.53 0.50 14.05
C GLU A 60 -3.18 -0.16 12.71
N PHE A 61 -2.30 0.45 11.91
CA PHE A 61 -1.85 -0.16 10.64
C PHE A 61 -1.15 -1.49 10.85
N LYS A 62 -0.35 -1.61 11.92
CA LYS A 62 0.28 -2.87 12.30
C LYS A 62 -0.78 -3.94 12.63
N ALA A 63 -1.79 -3.61 13.43
CA ALA A 63 -2.86 -4.54 13.78
C ALA A 63 -3.64 -5.01 12.53
N ARG A 64 -3.94 -4.10 11.60
CA ARG A 64 -4.60 -4.42 10.33
C ARG A 64 -3.76 -5.37 9.48
N ARG A 65 -2.47 -5.13 9.35
CA ARG A 65 -1.53 -6.01 8.65
C ARG A 65 -1.48 -7.39 9.29
N ASP A 66 -1.32 -7.44 10.61
CA ASP A 66 -1.15 -8.67 11.38
C ASP A 66 -2.41 -9.56 11.33
N TYR A 67 -3.58 -8.97 11.09
CA TYR A 67 -4.82 -9.70 10.80
C TYR A 67 -4.93 -10.10 9.34
N PHE A 68 -4.75 -9.15 8.43
CA PHE A 68 -5.15 -9.31 7.02
C PHE A 68 -4.26 -10.26 6.25
N ILE A 69 -2.94 -10.22 6.47
CA ILE A 69 -1.99 -11.05 5.72
C ILE A 69 -2.14 -12.55 6.05
N PRO A 70 -2.22 -12.99 7.31
CA PRO A 70 -2.52 -14.39 7.60
C PRO A 70 -3.85 -14.84 7.00
N ALA A 71 -4.89 -14.00 7.06
CA ALA A 71 -6.18 -14.32 6.47
C ALA A 71 -6.13 -14.48 4.93
N LEU A 72 -5.31 -13.70 4.23
CA LEU A 72 -5.06 -13.89 2.78
C LEU A 72 -4.37 -15.24 2.51
N ASN A 73 -3.35 -15.58 3.30
CA ASN A 73 -2.63 -16.85 3.16
C ASN A 73 -3.56 -18.06 3.34
N GLU A 74 -4.49 -18.01 4.31
CA GLU A 74 -5.50 -19.06 4.52
C GLU A 74 -6.45 -19.22 3.31
N LEU A 75 -6.63 -18.19 2.51
CA LEU A 75 -7.43 -18.25 1.28
C LEU A 75 -6.64 -18.75 0.05
N GLY A 76 -5.34 -19.02 0.23
CA GLY A 76 -4.44 -19.42 -0.86
C GLY A 76 -3.96 -18.24 -1.72
N LEU A 77 -4.01 -17.03 -1.16
CA LEU A 77 -3.40 -15.83 -1.71
C LEU A 77 -2.08 -15.60 -0.96
N THR A 78 -1.03 -16.27 -1.41
CA THR A 78 0.23 -16.35 -0.66
C THR A 78 0.98 -15.02 -0.66
N VAL A 79 1.22 -14.46 0.51
CA VAL A 79 2.10 -13.32 0.71
C VAL A 79 3.49 -13.85 1.09
N PRO A 80 4.47 -13.86 0.17
CA PRO A 80 5.75 -14.56 0.37
C PRO A 80 6.63 -13.91 1.44
N VAL A 81 6.45 -12.61 1.65
CA VAL A 81 7.21 -11.84 2.65
C VAL A 81 6.24 -11.01 3.49
N MET A 82 6.25 -11.21 4.81
CA MET A 82 5.53 -10.33 5.73
C MET A 82 6.18 -8.95 5.71
N PRO A 83 5.48 -7.89 5.27
CA PRO A 83 6.08 -6.55 5.21
C PRO A 83 6.31 -5.96 6.61
N ASP A 84 7.48 -5.39 6.84
CA ASP A 84 7.81 -4.71 8.10
C ASP A 84 7.16 -3.33 8.23
N GLY A 85 6.69 -2.77 7.12
CA GLY A 85 6.11 -1.42 7.09
C GLY A 85 5.13 -1.22 5.95
N ALA A 86 4.73 0.03 5.76
CA ALA A 86 3.72 0.47 4.81
C ALA A 86 2.33 -0.16 5.10
N PHE A 87 1.47 -0.21 4.11
CA PHE A 87 0.10 -0.75 4.22
C PHE A 87 -0.29 -1.55 2.96
N TYR A 88 0.70 -2.20 2.36
CA TYR A 88 0.50 -3.04 1.19
C TYR A 88 0.91 -4.49 1.47
N ALA A 89 0.16 -5.43 0.89
CA ALA A 89 0.53 -6.83 0.80
C ALA A 89 0.64 -7.21 -0.68
N TRP A 90 1.75 -7.84 -1.05
CA TRP A 90 2.00 -8.38 -2.39
C TRP A 90 1.74 -9.87 -2.34
N ALA A 91 0.64 -10.30 -2.96
CA ALA A 91 0.14 -11.67 -2.84
C ALA A 91 0.16 -12.39 -4.18
N ASP A 92 0.66 -13.60 -4.20
CA ASP A 92 0.55 -14.53 -5.31
C ASP A 92 -0.89 -15.05 -5.39
N CYS A 93 -1.53 -14.84 -6.53
CA CYS A 93 -2.90 -15.30 -6.82
C CYS A 93 -2.94 -16.48 -7.81
N SER A 94 -1.79 -17.07 -8.19
CA SER A 94 -1.71 -18.12 -9.20
C SER A 94 -2.60 -19.31 -8.89
N ALA A 95 -2.58 -19.80 -7.63
CA ALA A 95 -3.40 -20.93 -7.21
C ALA A 95 -4.90 -20.60 -7.27
N ALA A 96 -5.27 -19.38 -6.92
CA ALA A 96 -6.66 -18.91 -7.02
C ALA A 96 -7.09 -18.75 -8.49
N CYS A 97 -6.22 -18.20 -9.34
CA CYS A 97 -6.45 -18.11 -10.78
C CYS A 97 -6.70 -19.50 -11.39
N ALA A 98 -5.87 -20.48 -11.07
CA ALA A 98 -6.01 -21.85 -11.58
C ALA A 98 -7.36 -22.47 -11.17
N ARG A 99 -7.79 -22.28 -9.91
CA ARG A 99 -9.09 -22.77 -9.43
C ARG A 99 -10.28 -22.15 -10.15
N LEU A 100 -10.20 -20.85 -10.43
CA LEU A 100 -11.27 -20.07 -11.02
C LEU A 100 -11.25 -20.07 -12.57
N GLY A 101 -10.25 -20.72 -13.20
CA GLY A 101 -10.05 -20.68 -14.64
C GLY A 101 -9.68 -19.31 -15.19
N LEU A 102 -9.03 -18.48 -14.38
CA LEU A 102 -8.58 -17.13 -14.73
C LEU A 102 -7.14 -17.17 -15.27
N LYS A 103 -6.83 -16.28 -16.20
CA LYS A 103 -5.55 -16.30 -16.91
C LYS A 103 -4.39 -15.75 -16.07
N ASP A 104 -4.62 -14.64 -15.41
CA ASP A 104 -3.58 -13.87 -14.72
C ASP A 104 -4.15 -12.96 -13.63
N SER A 105 -3.29 -12.18 -12.99
CA SER A 105 -3.66 -11.23 -11.93
C SER A 105 -4.59 -10.10 -12.41
N TRP A 106 -4.60 -9.80 -13.70
CA TRP A 106 -5.55 -8.83 -14.27
C TRP A 106 -6.96 -9.38 -14.26
N ASP A 107 -7.15 -10.58 -14.79
CA ASP A 107 -8.44 -11.25 -14.79
C ASP A 107 -8.91 -11.49 -13.35
N PHE A 108 -7.99 -11.85 -12.44
CA PHE A 108 -8.29 -12.01 -11.02
C PHE A 108 -8.79 -10.72 -10.38
N ALA A 109 -8.12 -9.58 -10.61
CA ALA A 109 -8.51 -8.30 -10.06
C ALA A 109 -9.89 -7.86 -10.57
N HIS A 110 -10.17 -8.06 -11.86
CA HIS A 110 -11.47 -7.78 -12.47
C HIS A 110 -12.57 -8.69 -11.93
N ALA A 111 -12.32 -10.00 -11.82
CA ALA A 111 -13.28 -10.95 -11.28
C ALA A 111 -13.56 -10.65 -9.79
N ALA A 112 -12.54 -10.35 -8.99
CA ALA A 112 -12.70 -9.95 -7.60
C ALA A 112 -13.58 -8.70 -7.44
N LEU A 113 -13.38 -7.69 -8.30
CA LEU A 113 -14.20 -6.48 -8.29
C LEU A 113 -15.67 -6.78 -8.60
N HIS A 114 -15.95 -7.53 -9.65
CA HIS A 114 -17.31 -7.73 -10.13
C HIS A 114 -18.08 -8.84 -9.38
N GLN A 115 -17.38 -9.87 -8.89
CA GLN A 115 -18.01 -11.04 -8.27
C GLN A 115 -17.91 -11.04 -6.75
N ALA A 116 -16.75 -10.59 -6.20
CA ALA A 116 -16.54 -10.50 -4.76
C ALA A 116 -16.73 -9.09 -4.19
N HIS A 117 -16.87 -8.07 -5.04
CA HIS A 117 -16.96 -6.65 -4.66
C HIS A 117 -15.77 -6.19 -3.81
N VAL A 118 -14.57 -6.67 -4.18
CA VAL A 118 -13.30 -6.30 -3.55
C VAL A 118 -12.38 -5.73 -4.63
N ALA A 119 -12.01 -4.46 -4.49
CA ALA A 119 -11.08 -3.79 -5.39
C ALA A 119 -9.63 -4.15 -5.02
N ILE A 120 -8.89 -4.68 -5.98
CA ILE A 120 -7.50 -5.15 -5.83
C ILE A 120 -6.69 -4.60 -7.00
N THR A 121 -5.43 -4.25 -6.77
CA THR A 121 -4.56 -3.76 -7.85
C THR A 121 -3.82 -4.92 -8.51
N PRO A 122 -3.91 -5.11 -9.84
CA PRO A 122 -3.17 -6.17 -10.54
C PRO A 122 -1.67 -5.86 -10.58
N GLY A 123 -0.86 -6.91 -10.57
CA GLY A 123 0.60 -6.78 -10.50
C GLY A 123 1.24 -6.05 -11.66
N ARG A 124 0.67 -6.15 -12.86
CA ARG A 124 1.21 -5.49 -14.07
C ARG A 124 1.34 -3.96 -13.95
N ASP A 125 0.64 -3.33 -13.00
CA ASP A 125 0.75 -1.89 -12.73
C ASP A 125 2.09 -1.53 -12.08
N PHE A 126 2.88 -2.53 -11.65
CA PHE A 126 4.14 -2.36 -10.89
C PHE A 126 5.38 -2.88 -11.63
N GLY A 127 5.25 -3.27 -12.88
CA GLY A 127 6.37 -3.76 -13.69
C GLY A 127 6.01 -4.96 -14.56
N SER A 128 7.03 -5.62 -15.10
CA SER A 128 6.86 -6.75 -16.03
C SER A 128 7.45 -8.08 -15.53
N PHE A 129 8.34 -8.05 -14.52
CA PHE A 129 8.98 -9.27 -14.02
C PHE A 129 8.01 -10.05 -13.10
N GLU A 130 7.54 -11.19 -13.55
CA GLU A 130 6.64 -12.13 -12.86
C GLU A 130 5.34 -11.50 -12.29
N THR A 131 4.99 -10.30 -12.72
CA THR A 131 3.85 -9.55 -12.15
C THR A 131 2.48 -10.11 -12.53
N ALA A 132 2.42 -10.96 -13.56
CA ALA A 132 1.17 -11.57 -14.00
C ALA A 132 0.51 -12.50 -12.96
N GLN A 133 1.28 -13.00 -12.00
CA GLN A 133 0.81 -13.88 -10.92
C GLN A 133 0.54 -13.17 -9.60
N PHE A 134 0.83 -11.87 -9.50
CA PHE A 134 0.70 -11.12 -8.25
C PHE A 134 -0.38 -10.05 -8.30
N VAL A 135 -0.98 -9.82 -7.14
CA VAL A 135 -1.88 -8.69 -6.87
C VAL A 135 -1.43 -7.93 -5.63
N ARG A 136 -1.71 -6.63 -5.59
CA ARG A 136 -1.44 -5.80 -4.41
C ARG A 136 -2.72 -5.50 -3.65
N PHE A 137 -2.78 -5.92 -2.41
CA PHE A 137 -3.79 -5.49 -1.45
C PHE A 137 -3.33 -4.26 -0.66
N SER A 138 -4.31 -3.51 -0.15
CA SER A 138 -4.07 -2.38 0.75
C SER A 138 -4.78 -2.62 2.09
N THR A 139 -4.09 -2.38 3.20
CA THR A 139 -4.65 -2.41 4.56
C THR A 139 -5.01 -1.02 5.08
N ALA A 140 -5.19 -0.04 4.18
CA ALA A 140 -5.49 1.34 4.55
C ALA A 140 -6.94 1.55 5.03
N ASN A 141 -7.82 0.61 4.76
CA ASN A 141 -9.22 0.62 5.18
C ASN A 141 -9.38 0.32 6.69
N SER A 142 -10.58 0.53 7.24
CA SER A 142 -10.88 0.16 8.63
C SER A 142 -10.79 -1.35 8.86
N MET A 143 -10.65 -1.78 10.11
CA MET A 143 -10.61 -3.21 10.45
C MET A 143 -11.91 -3.92 10.01
N ASP A 144 -13.06 -3.28 10.17
CA ASP A 144 -14.36 -3.84 9.77
C ASP A 144 -14.45 -4.05 8.25
N GLU A 145 -13.94 -3.10 7.46
CA GLU A 145 -13.88 -3.24 6.01
C GLU A 145 -12.90 -4.36 5.59
N LEU A 146 -11.81 -4.54 6.30
CA LEU A 146 -10.87 -5.64 6.05
C LEU A 146 -11.51 -7.00 6.40
N HIS A 147 -12.24 -7.10 7.51
CA HIS A 147 -13.02 -8.29 7.85
C HIS A 147 -14.05 -8.61 6.76
N MET A 148 -14.77 -7.60 6.29
CA MET A 148 -15.75 -7.76 5.22
C MET A 148 -15.09 -8.20 3.90
N ALA A 149 -13.93 -7.63 3.56
CA ALA A 149 -13.19 -8.03 2.36
C ALA A 149 -12.75 -9.51 2.42
N ILE A 150 -12.21 -9.95 3.57
CA ILE A 150 -11.84 -11.35 3.77
C ILE A 150 -13.07 -12.27 3.69
N ALA A 151 -14.19 -11.89 4.29
CA ALA A 151 -15.42 -12.69 4.21
C ALA A 151 -15.94 -12.84 2.77
N ARG A 152 -15.90 -11.76 1.98
CA ARG A 152 -16.29 -11.75 0.56
C ARG A 152 -15.34 -12.61 -0.29
N LEU A 153 -14.04 -12.43 -0.12
CA LEU A 153 -13.03 -13.26 -0.81
C LEU A 153 -13.18 -14.74 -0.43
N LYS A 154 -13.41 -15.05 0.84
CA LYS A 154 -13.64 -16.43 1.31
C LYS A 154 -14.88 -17.04 0.68
N ALA A 155 -15.96 -16.30 0.56
CA ALA A 155 -17.19 -16.78 -0.09
C ALA A 155 -16.97 -17.02 -1.58
N TRP A 156 -16.25 -16.14 -2.27
CA TRP A 156 -15.99 -16.22 -3.70
C TRP A 156 -14.95 -17.30 -4.06
N LEU A 157 -13.90 -17.44 -3.25
CA LEU A 157 -12.80 -18.40 -3.48
C LEU A 157 -13.12 -19.82 -2.95
N LYS A 158 -14.31 -20.08 -2.40
CA LYS A 158 -14.70 -21.44 -2.03
C LYS A 158 -14.76 -22.34 -3.27
N PRO A 159 -14.33 -23.63 -3.13
CA PRO A 159 -14.50 -24.62 -4.20
C PRO A 159 -15.97 -24.91 -4.47
#